data_a8c6c7b01cdbad5392220f0d2f274596
#
_entry.id   a8c6c7b01cdbad5392220f0d2f274596
#
_cell.length_a   1.000
_cell.length_b   1.000
_cell.length_c   1.000
_cell.angle_alpha   90.00
_cell.angle_beta   90.00
_cell.angle_gamma   90.00
#
_symmetry.space_group_name_H-M   'P 1'
#
loop_
_entity.id
_entity.type
_entity.pdbx_description
1 polymer ?
#
loop_
_entity_poly.entity_id
_entity_poly.type
_entity_poly.pdbx_seq_one_letter_code
_entity_poly.pdbx_strand_id
1 'polypeptide(L)'
;MTFPSKVDSLTLKVGESKLIELSSEKAKSVTKWTSSDSKIVTVDDGGRVDALKEGTALISAISKDKSKSEFQVTVAKSTTKKKQSYSTCITANLDKLESNKRNTAKNLYAIKVNRTANCVTVYTYDEKGKYTIPVRAMICSTGLDNSTITGDYTIGIKSEWLSLVGDVFGRYISGISGDYLFHSVPYYSMSEEDLELAEFNKLGEQASQGCVRLAVSDAKWVYDNCPTGTNVSIYDDAENAGPLGKPDAIKITDFTNKWDPTDSNKKLPVCQSNTNNQRCKTITQSKAAANFTPLQE
;
A
#
# COMPACT_ATOMS: atom_id res chain seq x y z
N MET A 1 19.12 23.38 -40.73
CA MET A 1 17.80 23.53 -40.09
C MET A 1 17.51 22.22 -39.38
N THR A 2 17.70 22.16 -38.06
CA THR A 2 17.37 21.02 -37.24
C THR A 2 15.92 21.18 -36.77
N PHE A 3 15.04 20.28 -37.24
CA PHE A 3 13.69 20.20 -36.77
C PHE A 3 13.71 19.81 -35.26
N PRO A 4 12.96 20.46 -34.38
CA PRO A 4 12.86 20.02 -33.01
C PRO A 4 12.25 18.61 -33.00
N SER A 5 12.96 17.63 -32.44
CA SER A 5 12.43 16.31 -32.18
C SER A 5 11.19 16.47 -31.31
N LYS A 6 10.07 15.91 -31.73
CA LYS A 6 8.82 15.91 -30.97
C LYS A 6 9.09 15.20 -29.62
N VAL A 7 9.14 15.97 -28.56
CA VAL A 7 9.22 15.39 -27.20
C VAL A 7 7.83 14.86 -26.86
N ASP A 8 7.73 13.57 -26.62
CA ASP A 8 6.47 12.98 -26.16
C ASP A 8 6.09 13.58 -24.81
N SER A 9 4.83 14.00 -24.67
CA SER A 9 4.34 14.66 -23.45
C SER A 9 3.33 13.79 -22.71
N LEU A 10 3.46 13.76 -21.40
CA LEU A 10 2.57 13.06 -20.48
C LEU A 10 2.06 14.05 -19.43
N THR A 11 0.75 14.07 -19.18
CA THR A 11 0.16 14.86 -18.10
C THR A 11 -0.35 13.91 -17.02
N LEU A 12 0.08 14.12 -15.78
CA LEU A 12 -0.34 13.39 -14.60
C LEU A 12 -0.87 14.38 -13.55
N LYS A 13 -1.67 13.92 -12.62
CA LYS A 13 -2.01 14.66 -11.40
C LYS A 13 -1.06 14.23 -10.28
N VAL A 14 -0.86 15.10 -9.30
CA VAL A 14 -0.10 14.74 -8.09
C VAL A 14 -0.64 13.45 -7.49
N GLY A 15 0.25 12.47 -7.25
CA GLY A 15 -0.06 11.13 -6.73
C GLY A 15 -0.42 10.09 -7.79
N GLU A 16 -0.44 10.44 -9.08
CA GLU A 16 -0.61 9.47 -10.17
C GLU A 16 0.74 8.90 -10.61
N SER A 17 0.72 7.63 -11.02
CA SER A 17 1.87 6.92 -11.57
C SER A 17 1.52 6.38 -12.96
N LYS A 18 2.49 6.35 -13.87
CA LYS A 18 2.32 5.77 -15.20
C LYS A 18 3.63 5.19 -15.73
N LEU A 19 3.53 4.06 -16.41
CA LEU A 19 4.64 3.50 -17.15
C LEU A 19 4.82 4.27 -18.47
N ILE A 20 6.05 4.69 -18.78
CA ILE A 20 6.38 5.26 -20.08
C ILE A 20 6.48 4.11 -21.09
N GLU A 21 5.58 4.12 -22.09
CA GLU A 21 5.56 3.11 -23.13
C GLU A 21 6.65 3.40 -24.17
N LEU A 22 7.63 2.51 -24.25
CA LEU A 22 8.62 2.48 -25.31
C LEU A 22 8.29 1.34 -26.29
N SER A 23 8.69 1.48 -27.56
CA SER A 23 8.65 0.31 -28.46
C SER A 23 9.50 -0.82 -27.87
N SER A 24 9.09 -2.09 -28.10
CA SER A 24 9.73 -3.26 -27.52
C SER A 24 11.25 -3.35 -27.76
N GLU A 25 11.73 -2.84 -28.90
CA GLU A 25 13.16 -2.78 -29.21
C GLU A 25 13.87 -1.71 -28.39
N LYS A 26 13.29 -0.51 -28.24
CA LYS A 26 13.85 0.57 -27.41
C LYS A 26 13.84 0.22 -25.94
N ALA A 27 12.78 -0.38 -25.42
CA ALA A 27 12.67 -0.79 -24.03
C ALA A 27 13.80 -1.75 -23.61
N LYS A 28 14.13 -2.73 -24.47
CA LYS A 28 15.23 -3.70 -24.23
C LYS A 28 16.62 -3.07 -24.26
N SER A 29 16.78 -1.89 -24.84
CA SER A 29 18.07 -1.20 -24.97
C SER A 29 18.34 -0.19 -23.86
N VAL A 30 17.32 0.22 -23.10
CA VAL A 30 17.47 1.19 -22.01
C VAL A 30 18.32 0.59 -20.88
N THR A 31 19.30 1.37 -20.45
CA THR A 31 20.22 1.01 -19.34
C THR A 31 20.03 1.90 -18.13
N LYS A 32 19.42 3.06 -18.31
CA LYS A 32 19.23 4.03 -17.22
C LYS A 32 18.06 4.96 -17.52
N TRP A 33 17.27 5.24 -16.48
CA TRP A 33 16.28 6.29 -16.46
C TRP A 33 16.72 7.44 -15.54
N THR A 34 16.37 8.67 -15.88
CA THR A 34 16.66 9.84 -15.05
C THR A 34 15.54 10.87 -15.14
N SER A 35 15.30 11.58 -14.04
CA SER A 35 14.43 12.75 -13.99
C SER A 35 15.26 14.02 -13.87
N SER A 36 14.88 15.10 -14.57
CA SER A 36 15.51 16.42 -14.45
C SER A 36 15.18 17.08 -13.10
N ASP A 37 14.08 16.72 -12.46
CA ASP A 37 13.69 17.15 -11.12
C ASP A 37 12.91 16.04 -10.41
N SER A 38 13.64 15.28 -9.59
CA SER A 38 13.08 14.18 -8.80
C SER A 38 12.14 14.64 -7.67
N LYS A 39 12.06 15.94 -7.37
CA LYS A 39 11.07 16.49 -6.44
C LYS A 39 9.70 16.69 -7.10
N ILE A 40 9.65 16.75 -8.43
CA ILE A 40 8.42 16.89 -9.23
C ILE A 40 7.96 15.52 -9.71
N VAL A 41 8.87 14.76 -10.33
CA VAL A 41 8.60 13.42 -10.88
C VAL A 41 9.79 12.50 -10.61
N THR A 42 9.56 11.34 -10.02
CA THR A 42 10.56 10.26 -9.97
C THR A 42 10.35 9.30 -11.14
N VAL A 43 11.36 8.52 -11.47
CA VAL A 43 11.27 7.40 -12.43
C VAL A 43 12.08 6.23 -11.90
N ASP A 44 11.51 5.03 -11.97
CA ASP A 44 12.19 3.79 -11.60
C ASP A 44 12.96 3.18 -12.79
N ASP A 45 13.70 2.10 -12.52
CA ASP A 45 14.50 1.39 -13.54
C ASP A 45 13.65 0.74 -14.64
N GLY A 46 12.36 0.54 -14.40
CA GLY A 46 11.39 0.03 -15.38
C GLY A 46 10.77 1.12 -16.26
N GLY A 47 11.04 2.41 -15.99
CA GLY A 47 10.44 3.53 -16.69
C GLY A 47 9.06 3.95 -16.17
N ARG A 48 8.66 3.49 -14.98
CA ARG A 48 7.48 3.98 -14.29
C ARG A 48 7.77 5.33 -13.67
N VAL A 49 6.95 6.32 -13.97
CA VAL A 49 7.05 7.67 -13.42
C VAL A 49 5.99 7.89 -12.34
N ASP A 50 6.39 8.54 -11.24
CA ASP A 50 5.51 8.91 -10.14
C ASP A 50 5.48 10.44 -10.01
N ALA A 51 4.27 11.01 -10.08
CA ALA A 51 4.02 12.45 -10.00
C ALA A 51 3.96 12.91 -8.54
N LEU A 52 5.00 13.60 -8.06
CA LEU A 52 5.16 13.95 -6.65
C LEU A 52 4.63 15.33 -6.31
N LYS A 53 4.83 16.31 -7.20
CA LYS A 53 4.51 17.72 -6.96
C LYS A 53 4.13 18.41 -8.26
N GLU A 54 3.25 19.41 -8.19
CA GLU A 54 2.93 20.29 -9.32
C GLU A 54 4.19 20.88 -9.97
N GLY A 55 4.27 20.80 -11.29
CA GLY A 55 5.40 21.29 -12.06
C GLY A 55 5.62 20.46 -13.32
N THR A 56 6.77 20.66 -13.96
CA THR A 56 7.18 19.93 -15.16
C THR A 56 8.59 19.40 -14.97
N ALA A 57 8.79 18.12 -15.28
CA ALA A 57 10.10 17.50 -15.31
C ALA A 57 10.31 16.77 -16.65
N LEU A 58 11.57 16.66 -17.07
CA LEU A 58 11.99 15.89 -18.24
C LEU A 58 12.50 14.53 -17.77
N ILE A 59 11.88 13.47 -18.26
CA ILE A 59 12.32 12.09 -18.02
C ILE A 59 13.13 11.65 -19.21
N SER A 60 14.27 11.03 -18.96
CA SER A 60 15.19 10.59 -19.99
C SER A 60 15.47 9.10 -19.86
N ALA A 61 15.24 8.35 -20.94
CA ALA A 61 15.67 6.96 -21.11
C ALA A 61 16.98 6.94 -21.89
N ILE A 62 18.03 6.36 -21.32
CA ILE A 62 19.36 6.28 -21.91
C ILE A 62 19.62 4.83 -22.30
N SER A 63 19.93 4.61 -23.59
CA SER A 63 20.21 3.29 -24.16
C SER A 63 21.70 2.91 -24.10
N LYS A 64 22.02 1.64 -24.37
CA LYS A 64 23.40 1.11 -24.40
C LYS A 64 24.32 1.86 -25.38
N ASP A 65 23.79 2.33 -26.50
CA ASP A 65 24.50 3.12 -27.51
C ASP A 65 24.63 4.61 -27.15
N LYS A 66 24.22 5.00 -25.91
CA LYS A 66 24.15 6.37 -25.41
C LYS A 66 23.11 7.25 -26.09
N SER A 67 22.24 6.69 -26.93
CA SER A 67 21.08 7.44 -27.43
C SER A 67 20.14 7.78 -26.29
N LYS A 68 19.42 8.90 -26.41
CA LYS A 68 18.54 9.45 -25.38
C LYS A 68 17.15 9.65 -25.96
N SER A 69 16.14 9.12 -25.29
CA SER A 69 14.73 9.44 -25.52
C SER A 69 14.21 10.30 -24.38
N GLU A 70 13.52 11.38 -24.69
CA GLU A 70 13.06 12.35 -23.68
C GLU A 70 11.54 12.46 -23.69
N PHE A 71 10.97 12.56 -22.50
CA PHE A 71 9.54 12.65 -22.24
C PHE A 71 9.28 13.81 -21.29
N GLN A 72 8.48 14.76 -21.69
CA GLN A 72 8.07 15.85 -20.81
C GLN A 72 6.88 15.39 -19.98
N VAL A 73 7.06 15.32 -18.65
CA VAL A 73 5.99 15.00 -17.70
C VAL A 73 5.55 16.29 -17.02
N THR A 74 4.29 16.68 -17.24
CA THR A 74 3.65 17.81 -16.58
C THR A 74 2.74 17.27 -15.48
N VAL A 75 2.99 17.69 -14.25
CA VAL A 75 2.16 17.34 -13.10
C VAL A 75 1.21 18.50 -12.82
N ALA A 76 -0.07 18.25 -13.05
CA ALA A 76 -1.13 19.21 -12.78
C ALA A 76 -1.57 19.15 -11.31
N LYS A 77 -2.04 20.29 -10.79
CA LYS A 77 -2.63 20.39 -9.45
C LYS A 77 -3.82 19.44 -9.32
N SER A 78 -3.88 18.65 -8.26
CA SER A 78 -5.06 17.86 -7.96
C SER A 78 -6.21 18.81 -7.57
N THR A 79 -7.23 18.92 -8.43
CA THR A 79 -8.38 19.81 -8.20
C THR A 79 -9.45 19.19 -7.30
N THR A 80 -9.33 17.92 -6.95
CA THR A 80 -10.26 17.21 -6.07
C THR A 80 -9.74 17.24 -4.63
N LYS A 81 -10.32 18.13 -3.81
CA LYS A 81 -10.32 17.95 -2.34
C LYS A 81 -11.25 16.76 -2.01
N LYS A 82 -10.86 15.53 -2.38
CA LYS A 82 -11.44 14.34 -1.77
C LYS A 82 -11.10 14.41 -0.29
N LYS A 83 -12.14 14.35 0.57
CA LYS A 83 -11.97 14.16 2.02
C LYS A 83 -11.07 12.93 2.17
N GLN A 84 -9.86 13.12 2.69
CA GLN A 84 -8.86 12.07 2.80
C GLN A 84 -9.42 11.01 3.74
N SER A 85 -9.85 9.87 3.20
CA SER A 85 -10.22 8.71 4.00
C SER A 85 -8.92 8.06 4.46
N TYR A 86 -8.73 7.96 5.77
CA TYR A 86 -7.60 7.26 6.37
C TYR A 86 -7.86 5.77 6.61
N SER A 87 -8.93 5.23 6.00
CA SER A 87 -9.28 3.82 6.15
C SER A 87 -8.97 3.06 4.87
N THR A 88 -8.07 2.09 4.98
CA THR A 88 -7.73 1.10 3.95
C THR A 88 -8.53 -0.18 4.10
N CYS A 89 -9.52 -0.19 5.00
CA CYS A 89 -10.33 -1.37 5.25
C CYS A 89 -11.83 -1.06 5.37
N ILE A 90 -12.64 -2.08 5.11
CA ILE A 90 -14.09 -2.14 5.34
C ILE A 90 -14.33 -3.18 6.43
N THR A 91 -15.20 -2.88 7.38
CA THR A 91 -15.62 -3.81 8.44
C THR A 91 -17.11 -4.11 8.38
N ALA A 92 -17.50 -5.33 8.72
CA ALA A 92 -18.88 -5.79 8.70
C ALA A 92 -19.11 -6.91 9.73
N ASN A 93 -20.37 -7.27 9.97
CA ASN A 93 -20.80 -8.41 10.79
C ASN A 93 -20.19 -8.42 12.21
N LEU A 94 -20.05 -7.24 12.83
CA LEU A 94 -19.37 -7.08 14.13
C LEU A 94 -20.09 -7.83 15.26
N ASP A 95 -21.43 -7.91 15.24
CA ASP A 95 -22.21 -8.64 16.26
C ASP A 95 -21.87 -10.13 16.27
N LYS A 96 -21.74 -10.74 15.08
CA LYS A 96 -21.33 -12.13 14.96
C LYS A 96 -19.88 -12.35 15.39
N LEU A 97 -19.02 -11.41 15.07
CA LEU A 97 -17.62 -11.41 15.50
C LEU A 97 -17.53 -11.37 17.04
N GLU A 98 -18.26 -10.48 17.72
CA GLU A 98 -18.29 -10.39 19.17
C GLU A 98 -18.85 -11.66 19.83
N SER A 99 -19.85 -12.28 19.21
CA SER A 99 -20.37 -13.59 19.65
C SER A 99 -19.28 -14.66 19.58
N ASN A 100 -18.50 -14.71 18.50
CA ASN A 100 -17.47 -15.73 18.27
C ASN A 100 -16.22 -15.52 19.15
N LYS A 101 -15.89 -14.30 19.53
CA LYS A 101 -14.76 -13.98 20.43
C LYS A 101 -14.81 -14.72 21.78
N ARG A 102 -16.00 -15.11 22.22
CA ARG A 102 -16.20 -15.85 23.48
C ARG A 102 -15.78 -17.33 23.39
N ASN A 103 -15.57 -17.86 22.19
CA ASN A 103 -15.10 -19.23 21.98
C ASN A 103 -13.59 -19.25 21.70
N THR A 104 -12.80 -19.56 22.72
CA THR A 104 -11.32 -19.60 22.64
C THR A 104 -10.76 -20.91 22.08
N ALA A 105 -11.59 -21.92 21.83
CA ALA A 105 -11.15 -23.23 21.34
C ALA A 105 -10.81 -23.24 19.84
N LYS A 106 -11.08 -22.17 19.11
CA LYS A 106 -10.89 -22.08 17.66
C LYS A 106 -10.30 -20.73 17.28
N ASN A 107 -9.43 -20.73 16.28
CA ASN A 107 -8.97 -19.47 15.67
C ASN A 107 -10.16 -18.63 15.25
N LEU A 108 -10.22 -17.40 15.70
CA LEU A 108 -11.37 -16.52 15.44
C LEU A 108 -11.48 -16.15 13.96
N TYR A 109 -10.36 -16.14 13.23
CA TYR A 109 -10.25 -15.65 11.88
C TYR A 109 -9.68 -16.69 10.91
N ALA A 110 -10.05 -16.52 9.63
CA ALA A 110 -9.34 -17.04 8.47
C ALA A 110 -9.21 -15.92 7.44
N ILE A 111 -8.14 -15.94 6.66
CA ILE A 111 -7.80 -14.91 5.69
C ILE A 111 -7.93 -15.48 4.28
N LYS A 112 -8.53 -14.72 3.37
CA LYS A 112 -8.49 -14.99 1.93
C LYS A 112 -7.87 -13.81 1.21
N VAL A 113 -6.89 -14.08 0.37
CA VAL A 113 -6.22 -13.08 -0.48
C VAL A 113 -6.63 -13.31 -1.92
N ASN A 114 -7.34 -12.36 -2.49
CA ASN A 114 -7.58 -12.33 -3.93
C ASN A 114 -6.39 -11.62 -4.58
N ARG A 115 -5.50 -12.41 -5.20
CA ARG A 115 -4.23 -11.94 -5.76
C ARG A 115 -4.43 -10.97 -6.91
N THR A 116 -5.34 -11.28 -7.84
CA THR A 116 -5.62 -10.46 -9.03
C THR A 116 -6.37 -9.18 -8.68
N ALA A 117 -7.29 -9.22 -7.72
CA ALA A 117 -8.01 -8.04 -7.26
C ALA A 117 -7.20 -7.18 -6.28
N ASN A 118 -6.07 -7.67 -5.74
CA ASN A 118 -5.28 -7.00 -4.70
C ASN A 118 -6.15 -6.65 -3.48
N CYS A 119 -6.88 -7.63 -2.99
CA CYS A 119 -7.81 -7.49 -1.87
C CYS A 119 -7.69 -8.66 -0.91
N VAL A 120 -7.58 -8.37 0.38
CA VAL A 120 -7.61 -9.34 1.47
C VAL A 120 -8.99 -9.29 2.10
N THR A 121 -9.65 -10.43 2.27
CA THR A 121 -10.89 -10.55 3.05
C THR A 121 -10.65 -11.47 4.25
N VAL A 122 -10.99 -10.99 5.43
CA VAL A 122 -10.96 -11.76 6.68
C VAL A 122 -12.36 -12.25 7.00
N TYR A 123 -12.44 -13.49 7.40
CA TYR A 123 -13.69 -14.18 7.75
C TYR A 123 -13.66 -14.63 9.21
N THR A 124 -14.82 -14.64 9.85
CA THR A 124 -15.08 -15.43 11.06
C THR A 124 -15.98 -16.61 10.72
N TYR A 125 -16.13 -17.55 11.65
CA TYR A 125 -16.88 -18.77 11.40
C TYR A 125 -18.39 -18.61 11.67
N ASP A 126 -19.18 -19.37 10.92
CA ASP A 126 -20.61 -19.54 11.08
C ASP A 126 -20.94 -20.56 12.20
N GLU A 127 -22.22 -20.87 12.39
CA GLU A 127 -22.72 -21.83 13.39
C GLU A 127 -22.23 -23.27 13.16
N LYS A 128 -21.88 -23.60 11.91
CA LYS A 128 -21.30 -24.89 11.52
C LYS A 128 -19.77 -24.89 11.69
N GLY A 129 -19.20 -23.82 12.18
CA GLY A 129 -17.76 -23.66 12.34
C GLY A 129 -16.99 -23.40 11.04
N LYS A 130 -17.65 -23.08 9.92
CA LYS A 130 -16.99 -22.74 8.65
C LYS A 130 -16.73 -21.24 8.56
N TYR A 131 -15.56 -20.84 8.06
CA TYR A 131 -15.18 -19.44 7.88
C TYR A 131 -15.86 -18.85 6.64
N THR A 132 -17.12 -18.47 6.79
CA THR A 132 -18.00 -17.99 5.72
C THR A 132 -18.49 -16.56 5.94
N ILE A 133 -18.33 -16.00 7.15
CA ILE A 133 -18.85 -14.68 7.51
C ILE A 133 -17.74 -13.64 7.35
N PRO A 134 -17.79 -12.76 6.32
CA PRO A 134 -16.77 -11.76 6.10
C PRO A 134 -16.88 -10.65 7.16
N VAL A 135 -15.77 -10.29 7.79
CA VAL A 135 -15.73 -9.29 8.86
C VAL A 135 -14.84 -8.10 8.53
N ARG A 136 -13.89 -8.27 7.62
CA ARG A 136 -12.99 -7.19 7.22
C ARG A 136 -12.49 -7.40 5.78
N ALA A 137 -12.45 -6.34 4.99
CA ALA A 137 -11.70 -6.29 3.74
C ALA A 137 -10.59 -5.25 3.86
N MET A 138 -9.42 -5.53 3.28
CA MET A 138 -8.26 -4.64 3.27
C MET A 138 -7.73 -4.55 1.85
N ILE A 139 -7.33 -3.34 1.44
CA ILE A 139 -6.57 -3.18 0.21
C ILE A 139 -5.16 -3.72 0.40
N CYS A 140 -4.60 -4.38 -0.60
CA CYS A 140 -3.23 -4.87 -0.55
C CYS A 140 -2.50 -4.66 -1.87
N SER A 141 -1.20 -4.91 -1.89
CA SER A 141 -0.43 -5.13 -3.12
C SER A 141 0.16 -6.52 -3.10
N THR A 142 -0.06 -7.27 -4.18
CA THR A 142 0.50 -8.60 -4.40
C THR A 142 1.69 -8.53 -5.36
N GLY A 143 2.28 -9.67 -5.68
CA GLY A 143 3.47 -9.75 -6.52
C GLY A 143 3.22 -9.37 -7.98
N LEU A 144 4.18 -8.68 -8.58
CA LEU A 144 4.22 -8.43 -10.01
C LEU A 144 4.16 -9.75 -10.78
N ASP A 145 3.54 -9.72 -11.96
CA ASP A 145 3.41 -10.88 -12.85
C ASP A 145 2.86 -12.14 -12.14
N ASN A 146 1.95 -11.90 -11.18
CA ASN A 146 1.34 -12.96 -10.36
C ASN A 146 2.36 -13.79 -9.54
N SER A 147 3.50 -13.22 -9.15
CA SER A 147 4.54 -13.91 -8.38
C SER A 147 4.12 -14.27 -6.95
N THR A 148 3.03 -13.71 -6.40
CA THR A 148 2.43 -14.22 -5.16
C THR A 148 1.87 -15.62 -5.41
N ILE A 149 2.26 -16.59 -4.58
CA ILE A 149 1.80 -17.99 -4.68
C ILE A 149 0.29 -18.11 -4.44
N THR A 150 -0.37 -19.07 -5.08
CA THR A 150 -1.77 -19.46 -4.81
C THR A 150 -1.81 -20.75 -4.02
N GLY A 151 -2.89 -21.00 -3.27
CA GLY A 151 -3.10 -22.20 -2.47
C GLY A 151 -3.53 -21.89 -1.05
N ASP A 152 -3.53 -22.92 -0.21
CA ASP A 152 -3.93 -22.86 1.18
C ASP A 152 -2.70 -23.01 2.09
N TYR A 153 -2.58 -22.09 3.02
CA TYR A 153 -1.45 -21.92 3.94
C TYR A 153 -1.95 -21.61 5.34
N THR A 154 -1.02 -21.39 6.25
CA THR A 154 -1.31 -20.87 7.59
C THR A 154 -0.32 -19.80 7.98
N ILE A 155 -0.72 -18.84 8.82
CA ILE A 155 0.20 -17.89 9.43
C ILE A 155 1.30 -18.64 10.19
N GLY A 156 2.54 -18.34 9.86
CA GLY A 156 3.75 -18.89 10.48
C GLY A 156 4.44 -17.92 11.43
N ILE A 157 5.69 -17.57 11.11
CA ILE A 157 6.53 -16.66 11.89
C ILE A 157 5.91 -15.27 12.02
N LYS A 158 6.24 -14.58 13.11
CA LYS A 158 5.87 -13.19 13.33
C LYS A 158 7.08 -12.38 13.78
N SER A 159 7.21 -11.16 13.27
CA SER A 159 8.22 -10.21 13.69
C SER A 159 7.69 -8.80 13.56
N GLU A 160 8.05 -7.88 14.47
CA GLU A 160 7.64 -6.49 14.32
C GLU A 160 8.34 -5.85 13.11
N TRP A 161 9.63 -6.10 12.95
CA TRP A 161 10.43 -5.65 11.81
C TRP A 161 11.21 -6.81 11.20
N LEU A 162 11.39 -6.77 9.88
CA LEU A 162 12.21 -7.73 9.14
C LEU A 162 12.84 -7.03 7.93
N SER A 163 14.12 -7.32 7.68
CA SER A 163 14.79 -6.96 6.43
C SER A 163 14.19 -7.75 5.27
N LEU A 164 13.91 -7.08 4.17
CA LEU A 164 13.35 -7.64 2.95
C LEU A 164 14.35 -7.54 1.80
N VAL A 165 14.04 -8.19 0.69
CA VAL A 165 14.84 -8.08 -0.54
C VAL A 165 14.86 -6.64 -1.03
N GLY A 166 16.05 -6.12 -1.39
CA GLY A 166 16.22 -4.74 -1.87
C GLY A 166 16.62 -3.74 -0.78
N ASP A 167 17.22 -4.21 0.32
CA ASP A 167 17.73 -3.39 1.42
C ASP A 167 16.68 -2.48 2.05
N VAL A 168 15.45 -2.99 2.14
CA VAL A 168 14.30 -2.32 2.74
C VAL A 168 13.72 -3.16 3.88
N PHE A 169 12.80 -2.61 4.65
CA PHE A 169 12.27 -3.23 5.85
C PHE A 169 10.74 -3.28 5.81
N GLY A 170 10.17 -4.44 6.17
CA GLY A 170 8.75 -4.58 6.43
C GLY A 170 8.46 -4.48 7.92
N ARG A 171 7.27 -3.98 8.26
CA ARG A 171 6.79 -3.93 9.64
C ARG A 171 5.55 -4.81 9.80
N TYR A 172 5.36 -5.36 11.02
CA TYR A 172 4.27 -6.26 11.37
C TYR A 172 4.15 -7.47 10.47
N ILE A 173 5.25 -8.22 10.42
CA ILE A 173 5.40 -9.41 9.60
C ILE A 173 4.51 -10.54 10.10
N SER A 174 3.82 -11.19 9.18
CA SER A 174 3.14 -12.46 9.40
C SER A 174 3.46 -13.39 8.23
N GLY A 175 4.24 -14.45 8.48
CA GLY A 175 4.67 -15.41 7.46
C GLY A 175 3.50 -16.19 6.88
N ILE A 176 3.56 -16.47 5.59
CA ILE A 176 2.58 -17.30 4.87
C ILE A 176 3.21 -18.65 4.51
N SER A 177 4.30 -18.63 3.72
CA SER A 177 5.03 -19.83 3.31
C SER A 177 6.41 -19.41 2.79
N GLY A 178 7.49 -19.98 3.30
CA GLY A 178 8.84 -19.58 2.92
C GLY A 178 9.03 -18.07 3.06
N ASP A 179 9.41 -17.41 1.97
CA ASP A 179 9.67 -15.96 1.92
C ASP A 179 8.40 -15.12 1.61
N TYR A 180 7.24 -15.78 1.47
CA TYR A 180 5.97 -15.06 1.27
C TYR A 180 5.38 -14.62 2.59
N LEU A 181 5.15 -13.31 2.72
CA LEU A 181 4.79 -12.66 3.97
C LEU A 181 3.60 -11.70 3.78
N PHE A 182 2.80 -11.52 4.82
CA PHE A 182 2.09 -10.26 5.03
C PHE A 182 3.03 -9.29 5.74
N HIS A 183 3.10 -8.05 5.28
CA HIS A 183 3.85 -6.97 5.94
C HIS A 183 3.33 -5.60 5.50
N SER A 184 3.76 -4.54 6.20
CA SER A 184 3.47 -3.16 5.76
C SER A 184 4.06 -2.88 4.39
N VAL A 185 3.67 -1.77 3.76
CA VAL A 185 4.49 -1.17 2.70
C VAL A 185 5.92 -1.01 3.23
N PRO A 186 6.97 -1.21 2.40
CA PRO A 186 8.36 -1.14 2.86
C PRO A 186 8.78 0.24 3.38
N TYR A 187 9.81 0.22 4.21
CA TYR A 187 10.53 1.37 4.75
C TYR A 187 12.01 1.28 4.35
N TYR A 188 12.67 2.41 4.14
CA TYR A 188 14.11 2.45 3.86
C TYR A 188 14.97 2.09 5.07
N SER A 189 14.43 2.20 6.29
CA SER A 189 15.08 1.83 7.55
C SER A 189 14.05 1.28 8.54
N MET A 190 14.47 0.72 9.69
CA MET A 190 13.58 0.31 10.77
C MET A 190 13.05 1.53 11.56
N SER A 191 12.52 2.52 10.83
CA SER A 191 11.96 3.75 11.38
C SER A 191 10.59 4.00 10.77
N GLU A 192 9.62 4.34 11.60
CA GLU A 192 8.25 4.69 11.18
C GLU A 192 8.21 5.98 10.34
N GLU A 193 9.28 6.78 10.38
CA GLU A 193 9.43 8.06 9.67
C GLU A 193 10.13 7.91 8.31
N ASP A 194 10.32 6.68 7.82
CA ASP A 194 11.10 6.43 6.61
C ASP A 194 10.39 5.50 5.60
N LEU A 195 9.06 5.66 5.50
CA LEU A 195 8.20 4.92 4.57
C LEU A 195 8.60 5.18 3.11
N GLU A 196 8.61 4.13 2.30
CA GLU A 196 8.64 4.25 0.83
C GLU A 196 7.31 4.78 0.30
N LEU A 197 7.18 6.11 0.22
CA LEU A 197 5.93 6.78 -0.15
C LEU A 197 5.42 6.40 -1.55
N ALA A 198 6.33 6.20 -2.51
CA ALA A 198 5.98 5.76 -3.86
C ALA A 198 5.37 4.35 -3.84
N GLU A 199 5.94 3.44 -3.04
CA GLU A 199 5.41 2.08 -2.87
C GLU A 199 4.06 2.08 -2.14
N PHE A 200 3.85 2.99 -1.16
CA PHE A 200 2.55 3.16 -0.53
C PHE A 200 1.46 3.53 -1.53
N ASN A 201 1.78 4.41 -2.48
CA ASN A 201 0.85 4.83 -3.52
C ASN A 201 0.51 3.73 -4.53
N LYS A 202 1.23 2.60 -4.52
CA LYS A 202 0.91 1.41 -5.31
C LYS A 202 -0.08 0.46 -4.62
N LEU A 203 -0.51 0.74 -3.38
CA LEU A 203 -1.52 -0.10 -2.72
C LEU A 203 -2.77 -0.22 -3.60
N GLY A 204 -3.21 -1.46 -3.78
CA GLY A 204 -4.30 -1.85 -4.67
C GLY A 204 -3.86 -2.33 -6.05
N GLU A 205 -2.56 -2.33 -6.34
CA GLU A 205 -1.96 -2.82 -7.59
C GLU A 205 -0.93 -3.90 -7.27
N GLN A 206 -0.56 -4.72 -8.24
CA GLN A 206 0.58 -5.61 -8.13
C GLN A 206 1.86 -4.77 -8.07
N ALA A 207 2.68 -4.94 -7.02
CA ALA A 207 3.86 -4.11 -6.81
C ALA A 207 4.99 -4.79 -6.04
N SER A 208 4.78 -5.99 -5.46
CA SER A 208 5.78 -6.69 -4.67
C SER A 208 6.54 -7.73 -5.52
N GLN A 209 7.53 -8.38 -4.90
CA GLN A 209 8.21 -9.54 -5.47
C GLN A 209 7.54 -10.88 -5.08
N GLY A 210 6.34 -10.83 -4.48
CA GLY A 210 5.58 -12.01 -4.06
C GLY A 210 4.86 -11.85 -2.72
N CYS A 211 5.35 -11.01 -1.82
CA CYS A 211 4.70 -10.71 -0.54
C CYS A 211 3.36 -9.99 -0.72
N VAL A 212 2.51 -10.04 0.30
CA VAL A 212 1.26 -9.29 0.39
C VAL A 212 1.49 -8.04 1.24
N ARG A 213 1.66 -6.89 0.58
CA ARG A 213 1.88 -5.60 1.22
C ARG A 213 0.55 -4.99 1.64
N LEU A 214 0.51 -4.43 2.83
CA LEU A 214 -0.66 -3.78 3.44
C LEU A 214 -0.29 -2.37 3.91
N ALA A 215 -1.27 -1.50 4.15
CA ALA A 215 -1.04 -0.32 4.97
C ALA A 215 -0.65 -0.75 6.40
N VAL A 216 0.13 0.06 7.10
CA VAL A 216 0.68 -0.33 8.41
C VAL A 216 -0.41 -0.71 9.43
N SER A 217 -1.55 -0.01 9.44
CA SER A 217 -2.68 -0.34 10.33
C SER A 217 -3.27 -1.72 10.04
N ASP A 218 -3.33 -2.12 8.78
CA ASP A 218 -3.88 -3.40 8.35
C ASP A 218 -2.87 -4.54 8.58
N ALA A 219 -1.58 -4.29 8.32
CA ALA A 219 -0.51 -5.22 8.66
C ALA A 219 -0.46 -5.47 10.18
N LYS A 220 -0.55 -4.40 10.99
CA LYS A 220 -0.64 -4.49 12.45
C LYS A 220 -1.86 -5.27 12.88
N TRP A 221 -3.01 -5.02 12.25
CA TRP A 221 -4.23 -5.73 12.59
C TRP A 221 -4.10 -7.25 12.34
N VAL A 222 -3.52 -7.66 11.20
CA VAL A 222 -3.22 -9.09 10.92
C VAL A 222 -2.23 -9.63 11.94
N TYR A 223 -1.19 -8.87 12.24
CA TYR A 223 -0.17 -9.24 13.21
C TYR A 223 -0.78 -9.48 14.62
N ASP A 224 -1.64 -8.60 15.10
CA ASP A 224 -2.20 -8.69 16.44
C ASP A 224 -3.32 -9.73 16.54
N ASN A 225 -4.14 -9.90 15.50
CA ASN A 225 -5.39 -10.66 15.59
C ASN A 225 -5.37 -12.05 14.93
N CYS A 226 -4.39 -12.31 14.04
CA CYS A 226 -4.27 -13.59 13.35
C CYS A 226 -3.04 -14.33 13.88
N PRO A 227 -3.17 -15.18 14.90
CA PRO A 227 -2.04 -15.93 15.47
C PRO A 227 -1.48 -16.96 14.49
N THR A 228 -0.29 -17.50 14.79
CA THR A 228 0.27 -18.67 14.10
C THR A 228 -0.76 -19.79 14.01
N GLY A 229 -0.87 -20.42 12.83
CA GLY A 229 -1.90 -21.42 12.53
C GLY A 229 -3.22 -20.85 12.02
N THR A 230 -3.38 -19.51 11.89
CA THR A 230 -4.55 -18.92 11.22
C THR A 230 -4.53 -19.32 9.73
N ASN A 231 -5.64 -19.83 9.22
CA ASN A 231 -5.75 -20.26 7.82
C ASN A 231 -5.66 -19.07 6.86
N VAL A 232 -4.88 -19.24 5.79
CA VAL A 232 -4.70 -18.29 4.68
C VAL A 232 -4.95 -19.02 3.38
N SER A 233 -5.89 -18.53 2.57
CA SER A 233 -6.13 -19.02 1.21
C SER A 233 -5.84 -17.92 0.22
N ILE A 234 -5.01 -18.18 -0.79
CA ILE A 234 -4.64 -17.22 -1.84
C ILE A 234 -5.16 -17.73 -3.17
N TYR A 235 -5.95 -16.93 -3.86
CA TYR A 235 -6.67 -17.33 -5.08
C TYR A 235 -6.74 -16.16 -6.08
N ASP A 236 -7.17 -16.46 -7.29
CA ASP A 236 -7.41 -15.50 -8.36
C ASP A 236 -8.91 -15.37 -8.64
N ASP A 237 -9.40 -14.14 -8.64
CA ASP A 237 -10.71 -13.76 -9.14
C ASP A 237 -10.66 -12.29 -9.58
N ALA A 238 -10.52 -12.06 -10.86
CA ALA A 238 -10.41 -10.71 -11.41
C ALA A 238 -11.74 -9.95 -11.43
N GLU A 239 -12.86 -10.65 -11.41
CA GLU A 239 -14.20 -10.08 -11.55
C GLU A 239 -14.79 -9.68 -10.20
N ASN A 240 -14.40 -10.39 -9.12
CA ASN A 240 -15.00 -10.17 -7.81
C ASN A 240 -13.94 -10.05 -6.71
N ALA A 241 -13.74 -8.85 -6.21
CA ALA A 241 -12.75 -8.58 -5.16
C ALA A 241 -13.03 -9.28 -3.83
N GLY A 242 -14.24 -9.75 -3.64
CA GLY A 242 -14.72 -10.40 -2.42
C GLY A 242 -16.04 -9.80 -1.91
N PRO A 243 -16.70 -10.42 -0.92
CA PRO A 243 -18.07 -10.09 -0.52
C PRO A 243 -18.24 -8.70 0.10
N LEU A 244 -17.18 -8.07 0.58
CA LEU A 244 -17.21 -6.71 1.10
C LEU A 244 -16.72 -5.66 0.08
N GLY A 245 -16.31 -6.10 -1.11
CA GLY A 245 -15.67 -5.27 -2.11
C GLY A 245 -14.22 -4.93 -1.76
N LYS A 246 -13.56 -4.21 -2.67
CA LYS A 246 -12.19 -3.71 -2.48
C LYS A 246 -12.25 -2.31 -1.89
N PRO A 247 -11.57 -2.05 -0.75
CA PRO A 247 -11.47 -0.71 -0.19
C PRO A 247 -10.74 0.26 -1.13
N ASP A 248 -11.02 1.55 -0.99
CA ASP A 248 -10.32 2.60 -1.73
C ASP A 248 -8.87 2.73 -1.26
N ALA A 249 -7.95 2.94 -2.19
CA ALA A 249 -6.56 3.24 -1.87
C ALA A 249 -6.41 4.67 -1.35
N ILE A 250 -5.65 4.84 -0.26
CA ILE A 250 -5.16 6.15 0.15
C ILE A 250 -4.00 6.51 -0.76
N LYS A 251 -3.99 7.74 -1.28
CA LYS A 251 -2.85 8.28 -2.03
C LYS A 251 -2.19 9.40 -1.23
N ILE A 252 -0.91 9.27 -0.98
CA ILE A 252 -0.08 10.29 -0.34
C ILE A 252 0.28 11.33 -1.40
N THR A 253 -0.02 12.59 -1.11
CA THR A 253 0.27 13.74 -1.99
C THR A 253 1.28 14.71 -1.38
N ASP A 254 1.60 14.54 -0.09
CA ASP A 254 2.62 15.30 0.62
C ASP A 254 3.79 14.37 0.94
N PHE A 255 4.86 14.48 0.17
CA PHE A 255 6.07 13.66 0.29
C PHE A 255 7.10 14.21 1.28
N THR A 256 6.76 15.28 2.00
CA THR A 256 7.62 15.80 3.07
C THR A 256 7.52 15.01 4.36
N ASN A 257 6.43 14.26 4.52
CA ASN A 257 6.14 13.45 5.68
C ASN A 257 6.13 11.97 5.29
N LYS A 258 7.17 11.25 5.68
CA LYS A 258 7.39 9.85 5.35
C LYS A 258 6.72 8.85 6.31
N TRP A 259 5.62 9.22 6.93
CA TRP A 259 4.82 8.32 7.75
C TRP A 259 3.73 7.63 6.92
N ASP A 260 3.43 6.38 7.25
CA ASP A 260 2.21 5.74 6.78
C ASP A 260 1.00 6.51 7.36
N PRO A 261 0.08 7.01 6.51
CA PRO A 261 -1.06 7.80 6.98
C PRO A 261 -2.04 7.02 7.88
N THR A 262 -1.92 5.69 7.92
CA THR A 262 -2.74 4.82 8.75
C THR A 262 -2.07 4.44 10.08
N ASP A 263 -0.80 4.83 10.31
CA ASP A 263 -0.10 4.51 11.54
C ASP A 263 -0.67 5.29 12.73
N SER A 264 -1.22 4.57 13.70
CA SER A 264 -1.77 5.14 14.94
C SER A 264 -0.69 5.70 15.88
N ASN A 265 0.58 5.30 15.70
CA ASN A 265 1.71 5.77 16.50
C ASN A 265 2.20 7.14 16.05
N LYS A 266 1.68 7.66 14.96
CA LYS A 266 2.03 8.99 14.45
C LYS A 266 1.79 10.03 15.53
N LYS A 267 2.85 10.51 16.13
CA LYS A 267 2.81 11.75 16.92
C LYS A 267 2.53 12.88 15.92
N LEU A 268 1.30 13.40 15.89
CA LEU A 268 1.02 14.61 15.14
C LEU A 268 2.06 15.66 15.57
N PRO A 269 2.71 16.36 14.63
CA PRO A 269 3.59 17.47 15.00
C PRO A 269 2.79 18.34 15.96
N VAL A 270 3.34 18.55 17.17
CA VAL A 270 2.77 19.54 18.10
C VAL A 270 2.77 20.84 17.31
N CYS A 271 1.58 21.34 16.96
CA CYS A 271 1.44 22.67 16.40
C CYS A 271 2.11 23.61 17.42
N GLN A 272 3.36 24.01 17.13
CA GLN A 272 3.97 25.10 17.88
C GLN A 272 3.02 26.28 17.71
N SER A 273 2.45 26.70 18.81
CA SER A 273 1.48 27.79 18.89
C SER A 273 2.13 29.09 18.40
N ASN A 274 2.09 29.28 17.10
CA ASN A 274 2.26 30.60 16.54
C ASN A 274 0.86 31.22 16.51
N THR A 275 0.65 32.20 17.34
CA THR A 275 -0.63 32.81 17.77
C THR A 275 -1.46 33.44 16.65
N ASN A 276 -1.15 33.24 15.38
CA ASN A 276 -1.81 33.88 14.24
C ASN A 276 -2.38 32.93 13.18
N ASN A 277 -2.56 31.62 13.46
CA ASN A 277 -3.15 30.73 12.45
C ASN A 277 -4.33 29.93 13.02
N GLN A 278 -5.53 30.45 12.80
CA GLN A 278 -6.84 29.87 13.19
C GLN A 278 -7.19 28.53 12.50
N ARG A 279 -6.26 27.86 11.80
CA ARG A 279 -6.50 26.61 11.07
C ARG A 279 -6.22 25.32 11.83
N CYS A 280 -5.65 25.37 13.02
CA CYS A 280 -5.32 24.16 13.81
C CYS A 280 -6.47 23.68 14.74
N LYS A 281 -7.63 24.30 14.74
CA LYS A 281 -8.71 24.00 15.72
C LYS A 281 -9.70 22.92 15.32
N THR A 282 -9.53 22.18 14.22
CA THR A 282 -10.57 21.28 13.73
C THR A 282 -10.11 19.83 13.50
N ILE A 283 -9.06 19.37 14.18
CA ILE A 283 -8.73 17.93 14.26
C ILE A 283 -8.53 17.54 15.72
N THR A 284 -9.49 17.85 16.54
CA THR A 284 -9.64 17.25 17.86
C THR A 284 -10.84 16.32 17.80
N GLN A 285 -10.56 15.01 17.88
CA GLN A 285 -11.50 13.98 18.34
C GLN A 285 -12.81 13.85 17.56
N SER A 286 -12.79 13.18 16.44
CA SER A 286 -13.94 12.37 16.08
C SER A 286 -13.92 11.10 16.93
N LYS A 287 -14.97 10.92 17.72
CA LYS A 287 -15.26 9.81 18.63
C LYS A 287 -15.24 8.44 17.93
N ALA A 288 -14.06 7.87 17.71
CA ALA A 288 -13.89 6.49 17.26
C ALA A 288 -12.90 5.71 18.14
N ALA A 289 -12.42 6.30 19.23
CA ALA A 289 -11.53 5.65 20.20
C ALA A 289 -12.14 5.46 21.58
N ALA A 290 -13.46 5.56 21.71
CA ALA A 290 -14.15 5.30 22.96
C ALA A 290 -14.83 3.93 22.86
N ASN A 291 -14.12 2.87 23.21
CA ASN A 291 -14.59 1.62 23.83
C ASN A 291 -13.54 0.52 23.74
N PHE A 292 -12.33 0.81 24.21
CA PHE A 292 -11.41 -0.26 24.59
C PHE A 292 -10.94 0.04 26.02
N THR A 293 -11.67 -0.50 26.98
CA THR A 293 -11.19 -0.63 28.36
C THR A 293 -10.31 -1.87 28.41
N PRO A 294 -9.04 -1.79 28.82
CA PRO A 294 -8.26 -2.97 29.13
C PRO A 294 -8.88 -3.63 30.34
N LEU A 295 -9.21 -4.91 30.27
CA LEU A 295 -9.43 -5.72 31.43
C LEU A 295 -8.10 -5.83 32.21
N GLN A 296 -8.05 -5.27 33.37
CA GLN A 296 -7.04 -5.57 34.39
C GLN A 296 -7.32 -6.96 34.96
N GLU A 297 -6.23 -7.78 35.02
CA GLU A 297 -6.03 -9.07 35.70
C GLU A 297 -6.97 -10.21 35.35
#